data_557d2f3a3d1c089d4e5a7ecb8b124c3c
#
_entry.id   557d2f3a3d1c089d4e5a7ecb8b124c3c
#
_cell.length_a   1.000
_cell.length_b   1.000
_cell.length_c   1.000
_cell.angle_alpha   90.00
_cell.angle_beta   90.00
_cell.angle_gamma   90.00
#
_symmetry.space_group_name_H-M   'P 1'
#
loop_
_entity.id
_entity.type
_entity.pdbx_description
1 polymer ?
#
loop_
_entity_poly.entity_id
_entity_poly.type
_entity_poly.pdbx_seq_one_letter_code
_entity_poly.pdbx_strand_id
1 'polypeptide(L)'
;RSSAASDVYKRQYQFLSLLDEAINLDEIVPVSFVTHFHASTGRPRKHQLYPMLKAFLIQRIFSIPTDMLLIVFLKYSQELRDFCGFDVVPDASKFTRFKQDFLMDLQSLFDHMVDMTEPICQKLNPALADMTIFDTSGIEAWVTENNPKYANRIIKQLKAFKKSHNLDDSYDPYKAAYGSMPTHAASNQAIQQMYINGHFCYAYKFGIVTNGLGIVRDITFYNKEFLKAHPDIVVEKKSDSPDEDKSLADSKALLPV
;
A
#
# COMPACT_ATOMS: atom_id res chain seq x y z
N ARG A 1 -37.21 -14.83 -18.27
CA ARG A 1 -36.35 -13.81 -17.58
C ARG A 1 -35.60 -14.36 -16.34
N SER A 2 -35.84 -15.61 -15.95
CA SER A 2 -35.26 -16.25 -14.76
C SER A 2 -33.89 -16.93 -15.00
N SER A 3 -33.56 -17.33 -16.24
CA SER A 3 -32.36 -18.14 -16.49
C SER A 3 -31.04 -17.35 -16.38
N ALA A 4 -30.96 -16.11 -16.90
CA ALA A 4 -29.74 -15.33 -16.90
C ALA A 4 -29.29 -14.91 -15.47
N ALA A 5 -30.24 -14.55 -14.59
CA ALA A 5 -29.94 -14.25 -13.19
C ALA A 5 -29.44 -15.50 -12.45
N SER A 6 -30.10 -16.67 -12.69
CA SER A 6 -29.66 -17.95 -12.12
C SER A 6 -28.26 -18.35 -12.58
N ASP A 7 -27.91 -18.08 -13.85
CA ASP A 7 -26.58 -18.41 -14.40
C ASP A 7 -25.49 -17.49 -13.86
N VAL A 8 -25.79 -16.22 -13.61
CA VAL A 8 -24.88 -15.29 -12.96
C VAL A 8 -24.61 -15.71 -11.51
N TYR A 9 -25.65 -16.07 -10.76
CA TYR A 9 -25.50 -16.59 -9.39
C TYR A 9 -24.67 -17.88 -9.34
N LYS A 10 -24.92 -18.83 -10.24
CA LYS A 10 -24.14 -20.08 -10.33
C LYS A 10 -22.64 -19.78 -10.62
N ARG A 11 -22.34 -18.83 -11.49
CA ARG A 11 -20.95 -18.46 -11.83
C ARG A 11 -20.21 -17.78 -10.68
N GLN A 12 -20.88 -16.95 -9.89
CA GLN A 12 -20.29 -16.34 -8.70
C GLN A 12 -19.97 -17.39 -7.63
N TYR A 13 -20.90 -18.31 -7.39
CA TYR A 13 -20.68 -19.44 -6.48
C TYR A 13 -19.51 -20.31 -6.93
N GLN A 14 -19.42 -20.57 -8.22
CA GLN A 14 -18.33 -21.34 -8.81
C GLN A 14 -16.97 -20.66 -8.66
N PHE A 15 -16.90 -19.33 -8.81
CA PHE A 15 -15.65 -18.58 -8.63
C PHE A 15 -15.13 -18.65 -7.20
N LEU A 16 -15.97 -18.39 -6.20
CA LEU A 16 -15.56 -18.44 -4.79
C LEU A 16 -15.19 -19.87 -4.34
N SER A 17 -15.88 -20.88 -4.86
CA SER A 17 -15.55 -22.29 -4.61
C SER A 17 -14.19 -22.66 -5.19
N LEU A 18 -13.92 -22.28 -6.44
CA LEU A 18 -12.61 -22.48 -7.06
C LEU A 18 -11.49 -21.75 -6.34
N LEU A 19 -11.76 -20.54 -5.86
CA LEU A 19 -10.81 -19.76 -5.09
C LEU A 19 -10.51 -20.43 -3.73
N ASP A 20 -11.51 -20.98 -3.07
CA ASP A 20 -11.33 -21.69 -1.79
C ASP A 20 -10.57 -23.00 -1.97
N GLU A 21 -10.80 -23.71 -3.07
CA GLU A 21 -10.06 -24.91 -3.45
C GLU A 21 -8.60 -24.62 -3.83
N ALA A 22 -8.36 -23.48 -4.50
CA ALA A 22 -7.03 -23.09 -4.97
C ALA A 22 -6.12 -22.52 -3.88
N ILE A 23 -6.69 -21.97 -2.79
CA ILE A 23 -5.94 -21.28 -1.73
C ILE A 23 -5.99 -22.11 -0.45
N ASN A 24 -4.92 -22.85 -0.18
CA ASN A 24 -4.74 -23.54 1.09
C ASN A 24 -4.06 -22.63 2.12
N LEU A 25 -4.84 -21.97 2.97
CA LEU A 25 -4.31 -21.08 3.99
C LEU A 25 -3.46 -21.81 5.05
N ASP A 26 -3.67 -23.09 5.29
CA ASP A 26 -2.86 -23.87 6.23
C ASP A 26 -1.42 -24.06 5.73
N GLU A 27 -1.21 -24.05 4.41
CA GLU A 27 0.11 -24.11 3.80
C GLU A 27 0.75 -22.73 3.66
N ILE A 28 -0.07 -21.71 3.39
CA ILE A 28 0.41 -20.35 3.09
C ILE A 28 0.74 -19.56 4.36
N VAL A 29 -0.05 -19.73 5.43
CA VAL A 29 0.11 -18.94 6.65
C VAL A 29 1.19 -19.55 7.55
N PRO A 30 2.27 -18.80 7.89
CA PRO A 30 3.32 -19.32 8.77
C PRO A 30 2.77 -19.75 10.13
N VAL A 31 3.28 -20.85 10.66
CA VAL A 31 2.91 -21.39 12.00
C VAL A 31 3.16 -20.35 13.09
N SER A 32 4.20 -19.52 12.95
CA SER A 32 4.48 -18.41 13.87
C SER A 32 3.34 -17.40 13.92
N PHE A 33 2.75 -17.06 12.78
CA PHE A 33 1.60 -16.17 12.71
C PHE A 33 0.37 -16.78 13.44
N VAL A 34 0.07 -18.04 13.14
CA VAL A 34 -1.03 -18.77 13.80
C VAL A 34 -0.84 -18.80 15.31
N THR A 35 0.38 -19.09 15.76
CA THR A 35 0.74 -19.16 17.19
C THR A 35 0.60 -17.79 17.86
N HIS A 36 1.10 -16.72 17.24
CA HIS A 36 0.98 -15.36 17.76
C HIS A 36 -0.49 -14.91 17.80
N PHE A 37 -1.27 -15.24 16.78
CA PHE A 37 -2.69 -14.92 16.74
C PHE A 37 -3.47 -15.57 17.88
N HIS A 38 -3.14 -16.81 18.22
CA HIS A 38 -3.77 -17.62 19.30
C HIS A 38 -3.00 -17.55 20.61
N ALA A 39 -2.25 -16.47 20.88
CA ALA A 39 -1.49 -16.32 22.12
C ALA A 39 -2.35 -16.63 23.36
N SER A 40 -1.77 -17.37 24.31
CA SER A 40 -2.46 -17.91 25.50
C SER A 40 -2.85 -16.85 26.52
N THR A 41 -2.33 -15.62 26.39
CA THR A 41 -2.55 -14.52 27.32
C THR A 41 -3.53 -13.49 26.76
N GLY A 42 -4.49 -13.07 27.57
CA GLY A 42 -5.47 -12.05 27.21
C GLY A 42 -6.87 -12.60 26.91
N ARG A 43 -7.79 -11.71 26.55
CA ARG A 43 -9.15 -12.08 26.16
C ARG A 43 -9.15 -12.79 24.82
N PRO A 44 -9.82 -13.95 24.68
CA PRO A 44 -9.96 -14.63 23.39
C PRO A 44 -10.46 -13.70 22.28
N ARG A 45 -9.87 -13.82 21.10
CA ARG A 45 -10.26 -13.01 19.93
C ARG A 45 -11.63 -13.46 19.45
N LYS A 46 -12.50 -12.49 19.15
CA LYS A 46 -13.86 -12.77 18.67
C LYS A 46 -13.88 -13.30 17.22
N HIS A 47 -12.94 -12.85 16.41
CA HIS A 47 -12.85 -13.22 15.00
C HIS A 47 -11.61 -14.05 14.77
N GLN A 48 -11.71 -15.07 13.92
CA GLN A 48 -10.65 -16.01 13.61
C GLN A 48 -9.64 -15.39 12.62
N LEU A 49 -8.42 -15.95 12.56
CA LEU A 49 -7.34 -15.48 11.66
C LEU A 49 -7.72 -15.62 10.18
N TYR A 50 -8.11 -16.81 9.75
CA TYR A 50 -8.40 -17.09 8.34
C TYR A 50 -9.56 -16.29 7.77
N PRO A 51 -10.70 -16.12 8.47
CA PRO A 51 -11.74 -15.18 8.08
C PRO A 51 -11.25 -13.76 7.82
N MET A 52 -10.33 -13.25 8.64
CA MET A 52 -9.75 -11.91 8.44
C MET A 52 -8.86 -11.87 7.19
N LEU A 53 -8.01 -12.88 6.97
CA LEU A 53 -7.16 -12.97 5.77
C LEU A 53 -7.98 -13.13 4.49
N LYS A 54 -9.01 -14.00 4.50
CA LYS A 54 -9.94 -14.16 3.37
C LYS A 54 -10.67 -12.86 3.05
N ALA A 55 -11.05 -12.06 4.06
CA ALA A 55 -11.67 -10.76 3.83
C ALA A 55 -10.73 -9.78 3.12
N PHE A 56 -9.44 -9.73 3.49
CA PHE A 56 -8.46 -8.92 2.78
C PHE A 56 -8.21 -9.44 1.36
N LEU A 57 -8.22 -10.74 1.15
CA LEU A 57 -8.14 -11.34 -0.18
C LEU A 57 -9.31 -10.88 -1.06
N ILE A 58 -10.54 -10.98 -0.57
CA ILE A 58 -11.75 -10.46 -1.25
C ILE A 58 -11.61 -8.96 -1.53
N GLN A 59 -11.13 -8.19 -0.59
CA GLN A 59 -10.91 -6.76 -0.76
C GLN A 59 -10.00 -6.47 -1.96
N ARG A 60 -8.94 -7.24 -2.14
CA ARG A 60 -7.99 -7.09 -3.26
C ARG A 60 -8.54 -7.60 -4.57
N ILE A 61 -9.14 -8.78 -4.60
CA ILE A 61 -9.70 -9.39 -5.83
C ILE A 61 -10.77 -8.50 -6.44
N PHE A 62 -11.68 -7.96 -5.62
CA PHE A 62 -12.77 -7.08 -6.09
C PHE A 62 -12.39 -5.60 -6.09
N SER A 63 -11.11 -5.26 -5.88
CA SER A 63 -10.61 -3.87 -5.87
C SER A 63 -11.41 -2.95 -4.96
N ILE A 64 -11.81 -3.43 -3.77
CA ILE A 64 -12.59 -2.68 -2.79
C ILE A 64 -11.67 -1.67 -2.08
N PRO A 65 -11.87 -0.35 -2.25
CA PRO A 65 -10.87 0.64 -1.86
C PRO A 65 -10.76 0.88 -0.35
N THR A 66 -11.79 0.55 0.43
CA THR A 66 -11.81 0.85 1.86
C THR A 66 -12.37 -0.29 2.70
N ASP A 67 -11.91 -0.41 3.96
CA ASP A 67 -12.44 -1.38 4.92
C ASP A 67 -13.94 -1.15 5.20
N MET A 68 -14.40 0.11 5.16
CA MET A 68 -15.82 0.43 5.33
C MET A 68 -16.67 -0.17 4.20
N LEU A 69 -16.20 -0.06 2.95
CA LEU A 69 -16.90 -0.62 1.82
C LEU A 69 -16.84 -2.16 1.83
N LEU A 70 -15.70 -2.74 2.22
CA LEU A 70 -15.58 -4.19 2.44
C LEU A 70 -16.64 -4.69 3.43
N ILE A 71 -16.81 -4.01 4.56
CA ILE A 71 -17.83 -4.35 5.57
C ILE A 71 -19.24 -4.31 4.99
N VAL A 72 -19.54 -3.32 4.15
CA VAL A 72 -20.82 -3.24 3.45
C VAL A 72 -21.02 -4.48 2.57
N PHE A 73 -20.03 -4.84 1.74
CA PHE A 73 -20.11 -6.05 0.91
C PHE A 73 -20.32 -7.31 1.76
N LEU A 74 -19.55 -7.49 2.83
CA LEU A 74 -19.69 -8.64 3.73
C LEU A 74 -21.04 -8.69 4.46
N LYS A 75 -21.65 -7.54 4.76
CA LYS A 75 -22.98 -7.48 5.39
C LYS A 75 -24.12 -7.83 4.46
N TYR A 76 -24.01 -7.43 3.18
CA TYR A 76 -25.09 -7.57 2.20
C TYR A 76 -24.94 -8.82 1.31
N SER A 77 -23.73 -9.37 1.12
CA SER A 77 -23.52 -10.62 0.40
C SER A 77 -23.30 -11.78 1.37
N GLN A 78 -24.24 -12.71 1.39
CA GLN A 78 -24.11 -13.93 2.19
C GLN A 78 -22.95 -14.78 1.65
N GLU A 79 -22.83 -14.89 0.33
CA GLU A 79 -21.80 -15.71 -0.33
C GLU A 79 -20.39 -15.25 0.06
N LEU A 80 -20.12 -13.94 0.08
CA LEU A 80 -18.82 -13.41 0.49
C LEU A 80 -18.57 -13.64 1.99
N ARG A 81 -19.62 -13.52 2.80
CA ARG A 81 -19.51 -13.76 4.24
C ARG A 81 -19.24 -15.24 4.54
N ASP A 82 -19.92 -16.14 3.84
CA ASP A 82 -19.77 -17.59 3.99
C ASP A 82 -18.37 -18.02 3.48
N PHE A 83 -17.90 -17.49 2.33
CA PHE A 83 -16.55 -17.70 1.84
C PHE A 83 -15.48 -17.28 2.87
N CYS A 84 -15.65 -16.11 3.50
CA CYS A 84 -14.74 -15.67 4.55
C CYS A 84 -14.86 -16.51 5.83
N GLY A 85 -16.01 -17.10 6.11
CA GLY A 85 -16.30 -17.84 7.33
C GLY A 85 -16.65 -16.93 8.53
N PHE A 86 -17.34 -15.79 8.27
CA PHE A 86 -17.82 -14.93 9.36
C PHE A 86 -19.25 -15.25 9.79
N ASP A 87 -19.43 -15.66 11.04
CA ASP A 87 -20.74 -15.66 11.67
C ASP A 87 -21.27 -14.24 11.90
N VAL A 88 -20.36 -13.36 12.31
CA VAL A 88 -20.65 -11.93 12.55
C VAL A 88 -19.57 -11.09 11.88
N VAL A 89 -19.97 -10.20 10.99
CA VAL A 89 -19.03 -9.31 10.28
C VAL A 89 -18.36 -8.36 11.27
N PRO A 90 -17.00 -8.28 11.25
CA PRO A 90 -16.26 -7.36 12.09
C PRO A 90 -16.57 -5.89 11.78
N ASP A 91 -16.40 -5.00 12.76
CA ASP A 91 -16.39 -3.56 12.52
C ASP A 91 -15.04 -3.07 11.98
N ALA A 92 -14.99 -1.84 11.46
CA ALA A 92 -13.78 -1.27 10.84
C ALA A 92 -12.60 -1.21 11.82
N SER A 93 -12.84 -1.00 13.11
CA SER A 93 -11.78 -0.95 14.11
C SER A 93 -11.06 -2.29 14.28
N LYS A 94 -11.75 -3.41 14.00
CA LYS A 94 -11.14 -4.75 14.06
C LYS A 94 -10.17 -4.97 12.90
N PHE A 95 -10.53 -4.52 11.70
CA PHE A 95 -9.63 -4.57 10.53
C PHE A 95 -8.40 -3.67 10.75
N THR A 96 -8.59 -2.46 11.26
CA THR A 96 -7.48 -1.54 11.57
C THR A 96 -6.54 -2.13 12.61
N ARG A 97 -7.07 -2.64 13.74
CA ARG A 97 -6.27 -3.25 14.80
C ARG A 97 -5.56 -4.51 14.32
N PHE A 98 -6.21 -5.35 13.53
CA PHE A 98 -5.59 -6.53 12.97
C PHE A 98 -4.33 -6.16 12.17
N LYS A 99 -4.41 -5.16 11.28
CA LYS A 99 -3.26 -4.70 10.49
C LYS A 99 -2.15 -4.12 11.38
N GLN A 100 -2.49 -3.44 12.47
CA GLN A 100 -1.52 -2.87 13.41
C GLN A 100 -0.87 -3.92 14.30
N ASP A 101 -1.69 -4.80 14.90
CA ASP A 101 -1.22 -5.81 15.85
C ASP A 101 -0.36 -6.89 15.18
N PHE A 102 -0.62 -7.18 13.89
CA PHE A 102 0.02 -8.27 13.14
C PHE A 102 0.86 -7.80 11.95
N LEU A 103 1.38 -6.57 12.00
CA LEU A 103 2.18 -6.03 10.90
C LEU A 103 3.39 -6.92 10.56
N MET A 104 4.12 -7.37 11.57
CA MET A 104 5.31 -8.24 11.38
C MET A 104 4.92 -9.65 10.91
N ASP A 105 3.79 -10.16 11.36
CA ASP A 105 3.28 -11.46 10.90
C ASP A 105 2.82 -11.39 9.43
N LEU A 106 2.24 -10.26 9.01
CA LEU A 106 1.89 -10.02 7.61
C LEU A 106 3.15 -9.89 6.72
N GLN A 107 4.24 -9.31 7.25
CA GLN A 107 5.53 -9.33 6.57
C GLN A 107 6.06 -10.77 6.43
N SER A 108 6.07 -11.53 7.52
CA SER A 108 6.49 -12.95 7.50
C SER A 108 5.62 -13.80 6.57
N LEU A 109 4.32 -13.50 6.45
CA LEU A 109 3.44 -14.14 5.48
C LEU A 109 3.86 -13.80 4.03
N PHE A 110 4.21 -12.55 3.76
CA PHE A 110 4.70 -12.13 2.46
C PHE A 110 6.02 -12.85 2.11
N ASP A 111 6.99 -12.85 3.02
CA ASP A 111 8.29 -13.51 2.84
C ASP A 111 8.12 -15.02 2.56
N HIS A 112 7.22 -15.67 3.31
CA HIS A 112 6.90 -17.07 3.08
C HIS A 112 6.28 -17.34 1.70
N MET A 113 5.38 -16.44 1.22
CA MET A 113 4.83 -16.56 -0.13
C MET A 113 5.90 -16.35 -1.21
N VAL A 114 6.89 -15.49 -0.98
CA VAL A 114 8.05 -15.33 -1.87
C VAL A 114 8.81 -16.65 -1.97
N ASP A 115 9.14 -17.26 -0.84
CA ASP A 115 9.85 -18.55 -0.79
C ASP A 115 9.07 -19.67 -1.48
N MET A 116 7.76 -19.76 -1.26
CA MET A 116 6.89 -20.76 -1.88
C MET A 116 6.78 -20.61 -3.40
N THR A 117 6.79 -19.37 -3.90
CA THR A 117 6.62 -19.08 -5.33
C THR A 117 7.93 -19.18 -6.11
N GLU A 118 9.09 -19.08 -5.46
CA GLU A 118 10.40 -19.17 -6.14
C GLU A 118 10.61 -20.47 -6.90
N PRO A 119 10.42 -21.67 -6.34
CA PRO A 119 10.57 -22.93 -7.08
C PRO A 119 9.60 -23.05 -8.27
N ILE A 120 8.44 -22.42 -8.18
CA ILE A 120 7.45 -22.41 -9.27
C ILE A 120 7.96 -21.53 -10.42
N CYS A 121 8.49 -20.34 -10.10
CA CYS A 121 9.08 -19.43 -11.07
C CYS A 121 10.27 -20.06 -11.80
N GLN A 122 11.13 -20.74 -11.07
CA GLN A 122 12.29 -21.48 -11.61
C GLN A 122 11.86 -22.59 -12.58
N LYS A 123 10.78 -23.30 -12.28
CA LYS A 123 10.22 -24.31 -13.20
C LYS A 123 9.58 -23.72 -14.45
N LEU A 124 8.96 -22.53 -14.34
CA LEU A 124 8.32 -21.86 -15.47
C LEU A 124 9.34 -21.27 -16.45
N ASN A 125 10.28 -20.51 -15.95
CA ASN A 125 11.34 -19.90 -16.76
C ASN A 125 12.50 -19.42 -15.86
N PRO A 126 13.62 -20.19 -15.75
CA PRO A 126 14.74 -19.84 -14.89
C PRO A 126 15.34 -18.47 -15.20
N ALA A 127 15.50 -18.12 -16.49
CA ALA A 127 16.09 -16.84 -16.89
C ALA A 127 15.26 -15.63 -16.45
N LEU A 128 13.93 -15.74 -16.48
CA LEU A 128 13.04 -14.71 -15.97
C LEU A 128 12.92 -14.74 -14.43
N ALA A 129 13.02 -15.92 -13.82
CA ALA A 129 13.02 -16.05 -12.37
C ALA A 129 14.24 -15.36 -11.74
N ASP A 130 15.43 -15.51 -12.35
CA ASP A 130 16.69 -14.92 -11.89
C ASP A 130 16.81 -13.41 -12.22
N MET A 131 15.93 -12.90 -13.09
CA MET A 131 15.94 -11.48 -13.44
C MET A 131 15.43 -10.64 -12.27
N THR A 132 16.17 -9.60 -11.92
CA THR A 132 15.76 -8.61 -10.91
C THR A 132 15.34 -7.32 -11.57
N ILE A 133 14.10 -6.91 -11.34
CA ILE A 133 13.54 -5.63 -11.79
C ILE A 133 13.21 -4.81 -10.55
N PHE A 134 13.84 -3.65 -10.45
CA PHE A 134 13.63 -2.72 -9.34
C PHE A 134 12.97 -1.43 -9.84
N ASP A 135 11.97 -0.96 -9.08
CA ASP A 135 11.33 0.34 -9.30
C ASP A 135 10.95 0.97 -7.98
N THR A 136 10.86 2.30 -7.94
CA THR A 136 10.40 3.03 -6.78
C THR A 136 9.12 3.80 -7.08
N SER A 137 8.27 3.90 -6.09
CA SER A 137 7.02 4.66 -6.18
C SER A 137 6.70 5.32 -4.83
N GLY A 138 5.54 5.95 -4.76
CA GLY A 138 5.05 6.54 -3.52
C GLY A 138 3.58 6.20 -3.28
N ILE A 139 3.26 6.03 -2.01
CA ILE A 139 1.87 5.91 -1.56
C ILE A 139 1.47 7.27 -1.00
N GLU A 140 0.56 7.97 -1.71
CA GLU A 140 0.05 9.25 -1.27
C GLU A 140 -0.58 9.14 0.13
N ALA A 141 -0.17 10.03 1.02
CA ALA A 141 -0.58 9.99 2.42
C ALA A 141 -1.78 10.90 2.69
N TRP A 142 -2.59 10.50 3.66
CA TRP A 142 -3.68 11.31 4.19
C TRP A 142 -3.15 12.33 5.19
N VAL A 143 -2.62 13.46 4.67
CA VAL A 143 -2.05 14.55 5.46
C VAL A 143 -2.62 15.90 5.03
N THR A 144 -2.50 16.88 5.92
CA THR A 144 -3.02 18.24 5.67
C THR A 144 -2.39 18.87 4.43
N GLU A 145 -1.13 18.58 4.18
CA GLU A 145 -0.34 19.10 3.06
C GLU A 145 -0.87 18.62 1.71
N ASN A 146 -1.48 17.44 1.63
CA ASN A 146 -2.14 16.92 0.43
C ASN A 146 -3.55 17.50 0.22
N ASN A 147 -4.06 18.29 1.16
CA ASN A 147 -5.34 18.96 0.95
C ASN A 147 -5.16 20.10 -0.06
N PRO A 148 -5.92 20.13 -1.18
CA PRO A 148 -5.83 21.20 -2.17
C PRO A 148 -5.98 22.61 -1.59
N LYS A 149 -6.72 22.77 -0.49
CA LYS A 149 -6.87 24.06 0.21
C LYS A 149 -5.57 24.55 0.84
N TYR A 150 -4.68 23.64 1.23
CA TYR A 150 -3.39 23.98 1.81
C TYR A 150 -2.48 24.67 0.80
N ALA A 151 -2.21 24.05 -0.33
CA ALA A 151 -1.40 24.61 -1.42
C ALA A 151 -2.05 25.87 -2.01
N ASN A 152 -3.36 25.84 -2.27
CA ASN A 152 -4.09 27.00 -2.83
C ASN A 152 -4.02 28.25 -1.94
N ARG A 153 -3.99 28.10 -0.61
CA ARG A 153 -3.81 29.21 0.32
C ARG A 153 -2.45 29.87 0.12
N ILE A 154 -1.38 29.09 0.02
CA ILE A 154 -0.03 29.58 -0.19
C ILE A 154 0.10 30.27 -1.57
N ILE A 155 -0.39 29.63 -2.62
CA ILE A 155 -0.39 30.19 -3.99
C ILE A 155 -1.14 31.51 -4.03
N LYS A 156 -2.30 31.63 -3.36
CA LYS A 156 -3.05 32.88 -3.29
C LYS A 156 -2.25 34.01 -2.63
N GLN A 157 -1.54 33.70 -1.53
CA GLN A 157 -0.67 34.68 -0.85
C GLN A 157 0.49 35.12 -1.76
N LEU A 158 1.14 34.19 -2.46
CA LEU A 158 2.25 34.49 -3.37
C LEU A 158 1.80 35.27 -4.62
N LYS A 159 0.60 35.01 -5.14
CA LYS A 159 0.00 35.84 -6.22
C LYS A 159 -0.28 37.27 -5.75
N ALA A 160 -0.77 37.43 -4.52
CA ALA A 160 -0.96 38.76 -3.93
C ALA A 160 0.37 39.48 -3.72
N PHE A 161 1.40 38.75 -3.24
CA PHE A 161 2.76 39.27 -3.10
C PHE A 161 3.35 39.70 -4.45
N LYS A 162 3.26 38.87 -5.52
CA LYS A 162 3.68 39.25 -6.89
C LYS A 162 3.07 40.59 -7.30
N LYS A 163 1.76 40.71 -7.10
CA LYS A 163 1.02 41.95 -7.50
C LYS A 163 1.45 43.17 -6.67
N SER A 164 1.61 43.03 -5.34
CA SER A 164 1.94 44.16 -4.47
C SER A 164 3.38 44.69 -4.65
N HIS A 165 4.30 43.82 -5.10
CA HIS A 165 5.70 44.16 -5.33
C HIS A 165 6.04 44.38 -6.82
N ASN A 166 5.01 44.37 -7.71
CA ASN A 166 5.16 44.54 -9.16
C ASN A 166 6.25 43.61 -9.76
N LEU A 167 6.30 42.36 -9.28
CA LEU A 167 7.25 41.38 -9.81
C LEU A 167 6.86 41.00 -11.24
N ASP A 168 7.87 40.83 -12.09
CA ASP A 168 7.71 40.48 -13.49
C ASP A 168 7.27 39.01 -13.69
N ASP A 169 7.20 38.59 -14.96
CA ASP A 169 6.76 37.23 -15.30
C ASP A 169 7.80 36.15 -15.03
N SER A 170 9.03 36.51 -14.66
CA SER A 170 10.04 35.55 -14.21
C SER A 170 9.69 34.95 -12.84
N TYR A 171 8.90 35.66 -12.01
CA TYR A 171 8.42 35.14 -10.74
C TYR A 171 7.16 34.29 -10.94
N ASP A 172 7.32 32.98 -10.78
CA ASP A 172 6.21 32.02 -10.81
C ASP A 172 5.70 31.70 -9.39
N PRO A 173 4.48 32.12 -9.01
CA PRO A 173 3.90 31.84 -7.69
C PRO A 173 3.70 30.34 -7.41
N TYR A 174 3.53 29.50 -8.42
CA TYR A 174 3.36 28.06 -8.25
C TYR A 174 4.70 27.40 -7.89
N LYS A 175 5.76 27.75 -8.62
CA LYS A 175 7.13 27.31 -8.33
C LYS A 175 7.58 27.80 -6.95
N ALA A 176 7.32 29.05 -6.61
CA ALA A 176 7.61 29.62 -5.30
C ALA A 176 6.80 28.92 -4.17
N ALA A 177 5.54 28.57 -4.42
CA ALA A 177 4.74 27.81 -3.46
C ALA A 177 5.35 26.43 -3.19
N TYR A 178 5.73 25.71 -4.24
CA TYR A 178 6.38 24.41 -4.11
C TYR A 178 7.69 24.51 -3.30
N GLY A 179 8.54 25.49 -3.60
CA GLY A 179 9.78 25.73 -2.89
C GLY A 179 9.60 26.11 -1.41
N SER A 180 8.48 26.78 -1.07
CA SER A 180 8.17 27.21 0.30
C SER A 180 7.44 26.16 1.15
N MET A 181 6.94 25.09 0.54
CA MET A 181 6.27 24.01 1.28
C MET A 181 7.29 23.16 2.05
N PRO A 182 6.91 22.59 3.21
CA PRO A 182 7.83 21.74 3.98
C PRO A 182 8.21 20.49 3.18
N THR A 183 9.45 20.02 3.34
CA THR A 183 9.93 18.79 2.67
C THR A 183 9.30 17.51 3.21
N HIS A 184 8.72 17.57 4.41
CA HIS A 184 8.05 16.46 5.08
C HIS A 184 6.72 16.90 5.66
N ALA A 185 5.77 15.97 5.81
CA ALA A 185 4.51 16.24 6.48
C ALA A 185 4.73 16.51 7.98
N ALA A 186 4.00 17.48 8.53
CA ALA A 186 4.11 17.84 9.95
C ALA A 186 3.70 16.69 10.88
N SER A 187 2.76 15.85 10.46
CA SER A 187 2.25 14.71 11.24
C SER A 187 3.21 13.52 11.28
N ASN A 188 4.02 13.33 10.22
CA ASN A 188 4.95 12.21 10.11
C ASN A 188 6.09 12.53 9.14
N GLN A 189 7.32 12.59 9.66
CA GLN A 189 8.51 12.91 8.87
C GLN A 189 8.92 11.84 7.85
N ALA A 190 8.38 10.62 7.91
CA ALA A 190 8.57 9.62 6.87
C ALA A 190 7.75 9.90 5.61
N ILE A 191 6.78 10.81 5.69
CA ILE A 191 5.97 11.26 4.55
C ILE A 191 6.70 12.46 3.93
N GLN A 192 7.18 12.27 2.72
CA GLN A 192 8.03 13.22 2.01
C GLN A 192 7.28 13.89 0.87
N GLN A 193 7.73 15.11 0.54
CA GLN A 193 7.31 15.81 -0.65
C GLN A 193 7.84 15.07 -1.89
N MET A 194 6.97 14.67 -2.79
CA MET A 194 7.31 13.86 -3.97
C MET A 194 6.50 14.31 -5.18
N TYR A 195 7.05 14.02 -6.38
CA TYR A 195 6.32 14.11 -7.64
C TYR A 195 6.06 12.69 -8.17
N ILE A 196 4.80 12.26 -8.17
CA ILE A 196 4.39 10.90 -8.51
C ILE A 196 3.28 10.97 -9.55
N ASN A 197 3.36 10.14 -10.60
CA ASN A 197 2.32 10.01 -11.61
C ASN A 197 1.86 11.36 -12.22
N GLY A 198 2.79 12.30 -12.39
CA GLY A 198 2.50 13.59 -13.00
C GLY A 198 1.91 14.64 -12.07
N HIS A 199 1.83 14.40 -10.76
CA HIS A 199 1.39 15.39 -9.80
C HIS A 199 2.27 15.44 -8.55
N PHE A 200 2.25 16.58 -7.89
CA PHE A 200 2.93 16.82 -6.62
C PHE A 200 2.06 16.34 -5.46
N CYS A 201 2.67 15.59 -4.54
CA CYS A 201 2.02 15.13 -3.32
C CYS A 201 3.01 14.84 -2.19
N TYR A 202 2.49 14.58 -0.99
CA TYR A 202 3.21 14.04 0.14
C TYR A 202 2.92 12.56 0.26
N ALA A 203 3.95 11.73 0.19
CA ALA A 203 3.82 10.29 0.10
C ALA A 203 4.88 9.54 0.91
N TYR A 204 4.59 8.27 1.20
CA TYR A 204 5.60 7.32 1.63
C TYR A 204 6.32 6.78 0.41
N LYS A 205 7.63 6.98 0.33
CA LYS A 205 8.44 6.35 -0.73
C LYS A 205 8.70 4.88 -0.39
N PHE A 206 8.60 4.02 -1.39
CA PHE A 206 8.93 2.61 -1.28
C PHE A 206 9.58 2.11 -2.56
N GLY A 207 10.37 1.03 -2.44
CA GLY A 207 10.92 0.27 -3.53
C GLY A 207 10.21 -1.07 -3.65
N ILE A 208 10.07 -1.57 -4.87
CA ILE A 208 9.58 -2.92 -5.17
C ILE A 208 10.63 -3.63 -6.01
N VAL A 209 10.93 -4.86 -5.61
CA VAL A 209 11.70 -5.80 -6.42
C VAL A 209 10.75 -6.85 -6.98
N THR A 210 10.79 -7.06 -8.30
CA THR A 210 10.09 -8.16 -8.96
C THR A 210 11.08 -9.00 -9.78
N ASN A 211 10.72 -10.26 -10.03
CA ASN A 211 11.42 -11.02 -11.05
C ASN A 211 10.87 -10.69 -12.46
N GLY A 212 11.48 -11.25 -13.51
CA GLY A 212 11.05 -11.05 -14.89
C GLY A 212 9.68 -11.63 -15.24
N LEU A 213 9.09 -12.46 -14.38
CA LEU A 213 7.71 -12.94 -14.47
C LEU A 213 6.70 -11.96 -13.85
N GLY A 214 7.18 -10.84 -13.25
CA GLY A 214 6.35 -9.84 -12.61
C GLY A 214 5.89 -10.23 -11.18
N ILE A 215 6.50 -11.25 -10.58
CA ILE A 215 6.20 -11.65 -9.20
C ILE A 215 7.05 -10.83 -8.25
N VAL A 216 6.38 -10.19 -7.27
CA VAL A 216 7.03 -9.37 -6.24
C VAL A 216 7.91 -10.26 -5.36
N ARG A 217 9.15 -9.81 -5.12
CA ARG A 217 10.15 -10.49 -4.29
C ARG A 217 10.50 -9.74 -3.03
N ASP A 218 10.47 -8.39 -3.10
CA ASP A 218 10.71 -7.54 -1.95
C ASP A 218 9.91 -6.24 -2.04
N ILE A 219 9.57 -5.69 -0.88
CA ILE A 219 8.96 -4.37 -0.72
C ILE A 219 9.67 -3.66 0.42
N THR A 220 10.40 -2.60 0.10
CA THR A 220 11.15 -1.82 1.09
C THR A 220 10.55 -0.42 1.24
N PHE A 221 10.20 -0.02 2.46
CA PHE A 221 9.74 1.34 2.78
C PHE A 221 10.91 2.21 3.24
N TYR A 222 11.14 3.33 2.57
CA TYR A 222 12.19 4.31 2.93
C TYR A 222 11.72 5.22 4.06
N ASN A 223 11.43 4.61 5.21
CA ASN A 223 10.99 5.30 6.41
C ASN A 223 12.19 5.73 7.28
N LYS A 224 11.90 6.33 8.44
CA LYS A 224 12.92 6.82 9.36
C LYS A 224 13.85 5.71 9.90
N GLU A 225 13.35 4.50 10.04
CA GLU A 225 14.11 3.34 10.53
C GLU A 225 15.08 2.86 9.46
N PHE A 226 14.61 2.77 8.22
CA PHE A 226 15.46 2.48 7.07
C PHE A 226 16.60 3.50 6.92
N LEU A 227 16.29 4.81 6.96
CA LEU A 227 17.30 5.86 6.83
C LEU A 227 18.30 5.89 7.99
N LYS A 228 17.90 5.46 9.19
CA LYS A 228 18.84 5.28 10.32
C LYS A 228 19.79 4.11 10.11
N ALA A 229 19.32 3.02 9.52
CA ALA A 229 20.13 1.86 9.19
C ALA A 229 21.10 2.14 8.03
N HIS A 230 20.75 3.11 7.16
CA HIS A 230 21.52 3.49 5.97
C HIS A 230 21.87 4.98 5.98
N PRO A 231 22.78 5.43 6.87
CA PRO A 231 23.10 6.86 7.05
C PRO A 231 23.85 7.48 5.85
N ASP A 232 24.34 6.68 4.94
CA ASP A 232 24.95 7.08 3.67
C ASP A 232 23.92 7.53 2.62
N ILE A 233 22.62 7.20 2.83
CA ILE A 233 21.54 7.63 1.98
C ILE A 233 21.07 9.02 2.42
N VAL A 234 21.40 10.02 1.61
CA VAL A 234 20.94 11.40 1.83
C VAL A 234 19.68 11.64 1.03
N VAL A 235 18.60 11.99 1.74
CA VAL A 235 17.32 12.40 1.17
C VAL A 235 17.27 13.92 1.20
N GLU A 236 17.58 14.55 0.07
CA GLU A 236 17.59 16.01 -0.06
C GLU A 236 16.73 16.44 -1.25
N LYS A 237 16.04 17.56 -1.05
CA LYS A 237 15.38 18.26 -2.14
C LYS A 237 16.44 18.85 -3.06
N LYS A 238 16.39 18.53 -4.34
CA LYS A 238 17.39 18.92 -5.34
C LYS A 238 17.00 20.15 -6.17
N SER A 239 15.71 20.40 -6.31
CA SER A 239 15.17 21.46 -7.16
C SER A 239 13.93 22.08 -6.55
N ASP A 240 13.65 23.34 -6.94
CA ASP A 240 12.41 24.02 -6.63
C ASP A 240 11.28 23.67 -7.63
N SER A 241 11.57 22.84 -8.62
CA SER A 241 10.61 22.35 -9.59
C SER A 241 10.15 20.94 -9.24
N PRO A 242 8.83 20.67 -9.16
CA PRO A 242 8.30 19.37 -8.72
C PRO A 242 8.71 18.20 -9.62
N ASP A 243 8.77 18.43 -10.91
CA ASP A 243 9.13 17.46 -11.95
C ASP A 243 10.63 17.10 -11.98
N GLU A 244 11.47 17.98 -11.42
CA GLU A 244 12.93 17.78 -11.32
C GLU A 244 13.36 17.28 -9.93
N ASP A 245 12.47 17.36 -8.93
CA ASP A 245 12.81 17.05 -7.54
C ASP A 245 12.66 15.57 -7.24
N LYS A 246 13.78 14.91 -7.03
CA LYS A 246 13.85 13.50 -6.61
C LYS A 246 14.46 13.44 -5.21
N SER A 247 13.62 13.36 -4.21
CA SER A 247 14.02 13.33 -2.79
C SER A 247 14.94 12.16 -2.46
N LEU A 248 14.76 11.03 -3.13
CA LEU A 248 15.67 9.87 -3.09
C LEU A 248 15.78 9.32 -4.51
N ALA A 249 16.97 9.40 -5.12
CA ALA A 249 17.19 8.85 -6.44
C ALA A 249 17.06 7.32 -6.43
N ASP A 250 16.43 6.75 -7.46
CA ASP A 250 16.16 5.31 -7.54
C ASP A 250 17.44 4.46 -7.52
N SER A 251 18.53 4.97 -8.12
CA SER A 251 19.84 4.34 -8.05
C SER A 251 20.44 4.25 -6.63
N LYS A 252 20.09 5.19 -5.74
CA LYS A 252 20.51 5.15 -4.33
C LYS A 252 19.56 4.29 -3.48
N ALA A 253 18.32 4.14 -3.91
CA ALA A 253 17.34 3.31 -3.24
C ALA A 253 17.60 1.81 -3.45
N LEU A 254 18.21 1.42 -4.55
CA LEU A 254 18.55 0.02 -4.87
C LEU A 254 19.72 -0.53 -4.03
N LEU A 255 20.70 0.31 -3.65
CA LEU A 255 21.94 -0.16 -3.01
C LEU A 255 21.75 -0.93 -1.68
N PRO A 256 20.74 -0.62 -0.84
CA PRO A 256 20.50 -1.32 0.43
C PRO A 256 19.50 -2.49 0.33
N VAL A 257 18.97 -2.80 -0.84
CA VAL A 257 17.93 -3.84 -1.05
C VAL A 257 18.54 -5.18 -1.47
#